data_fc884daf0ccfd059a5cc9be5a0274bde
#
_entry.id   fc884daf0ccfd059a5cc9be5a0274bde
#
_cell.length_a   1.000
_cell.length_b   1.000
_cell.length_c   1.000
_cell.angle_alpha   90.00
_cell.angle_beta   90.00
_cell.angle_gamma   90.00
#
_symmetry.space_group_name_H-M   'P 1'
#
loop_
_entity.id
_entity.type
_entity.pdbx_description
1 polymer ?
#
loop_
_entity_poly.entity_id
_entity_poly.type
_entity_poly.pdbx_seq_one_letter_code
_entity_poly.pdbx_strand_id
1 'polypeptide(L)'
;MTRTIRSIHVTIPTENGWQLAGTVDLPRDVQLEDAPRRAVVAHCFTCTRSAIGVTRISKALARAGYASLRFDFAGLGDSGGKFEETTLGTNVSDVRAAAEWFGGAELLVGHSLGGTAVQRAAADVASVESIVTVGTPFELQETAKRAPEIMQMFERQRELSLGQALLDELAAADSADTVAAVSASDATSLVLHSPDDLVVPVAEAHAMRTALPRADWVSLEGMDHLLQQRGSGQRVGELIAAWEGLRLK
;
A
#
# COMPACT_ATOMS: atom_id res chain seq x y z
N MET A 1 23.71 10.21 10.34
CA MET A 1 23.05 9.84 11.62
C MET A 1 21.64 9.38 11.35
N THR A 2 21.22 8.23 11.86
CA THR A 2 19.86 7.72 11.69
C THR A 2 18.91 8.55 12.57
N ARG A 3 17.90 9.20 11.97
CA ARG A 3 16.91 9.98 12.72
C ARG A 3 16.12 9.08 13.67
N THR A 4 15.92 9.53 14.91
CA THR A 4 14.96 8.92 15.83
C THR A 4 13.56 9.26 15.39
N ILE A 5 12.63 8.30 15.49
CA ILE A 5 11.24 8.45 15.08
C ILE A 5 10.29 8.33 16.26
N ARG A 6 9.08 8.86 16.10
CA ARG A 6 7.92 8.64 16.98
C ARG A 6 6.74 8.12 16.15
N SER A 7 5.83 7.43 16.80
CA SER A 7 4.58 6.95 16.20
C SER A 7 3.41 7.56 16.95
N ILE A 8 2.42 8.05 16.21
CA ILE A 8 1.19 8.67 16.74
C ILE A 8 0.01 7.87 16.21
N HIS A 9 -0.86 7.41 17.10
CA HIS A 9 -2.12 6.76 16.71
C HIS A 9 -3.15 7.83 16.32
N VAL A 10 -3.87 7.56 15.26
CA VAL A 10 -4.85 8.50 14.69
C VAL A 10 -6.10 7.74 14.25
N THR A 11 -7.20 8.48 14.14
CA THR A 11 -8.47 8.00 13.60
C THR A 11 -8.83 8.83 12.37
N ILE A 12 -9.16 8.15 11.28
CA ILE A 12 -9.43 8.76 9.98
C ILE A 12 -10.92 8.55 9.68
N PRO A 13 -11.73 9.60 9.57
CA PRO A 13 -13.13 9.47 9.15
C PRO A 13 -13.22 9.11 7.67
N THR A 14 -14.24 8.34 7.29
CA THR A 14 -14.54 7.99 5.91
C THR A 14 -15.93 8.47 5.50
N GLU A 15 -16.17 8.65 4.22
CA GLU A 15 -17.45 9.13 3.68
C GLU A 15 -18.63 8.20 4.00
N ASN A 16 -18.39 6.90 4.12
CA ASN A 16 -19.40 5.90 4.48
C ASN A 16 -19.67 5.82 6.00
N GLY A 17 -19.06 6.71 6.80
CA GLY A 17 -19.27 6.81 8.24
C GLY A 17 -18.42 5.84 9.09
N TRP A 18 -17.56 5.03 8.48
CA TRP A 18 -16.58 4.24 9.20
C TRP A 18 -15.41 5.11 9.66
N GLN A 19 -14.64 4.58 10.61
CA GLN A 19 -13.42 5.21 11.06
C GLN A 19 -12.27 4.24 10.86
N LEU A 20 -11.24 4.68 10.16
CA LEU A 20 -10.03 3.87 9.98
C LEU A 20 -9.04 4.18 11.10
N ALA A 21 -8.42 3.12 11.62
CA ALA A 21 -7.34 3.24 12.58
C ALA A 21 -6.02 3.44 11.85
N GLY A 22 -5.32 4.52 12.16
CA GLY A 22 -4.04 4.87 11.55
C GLY A 22 -2.89 4.98 12.55
N THR A 23 -1.69 4.99 12.03
CA THR A 23 -0.47 5.32 12.76
C THR A 23 0.42 6.17 11.87
N VAL A 24 0.76 7.36 12.33
CA VAL A 24 1.75 8.22 11.68
C VAL A 24 3.10 7.98 12.31
N ASP A 25 4.06 7.52 11.52
CA ASP A 25 5.48 7.45 11.88
C ASP A 25 6.18 8.69 11.32
N LEU A 26 6.90 9.45 12.14
CA LEU A 26 7.59 10.67 11.72
C LEU A 26 8.87 10.91 12.55
N PRO A 27 9.83 11.73 12.07
CA PRO A 27 10.98 12.12 12.85
C PRO A 27 10.57 12.82 14.16
N ARG A 28 11.29 12.60 15.25
CA ARG A 28 10.93 13.18 16.55
C ARG A 28 10.99 14.70 16.61
N ASP A 29 11.83 15.28 15.79
CA ASP A 29 12.10 16.72 15.67
C ASP A 29 11.17 17.44 14.69
N VAL A 30 10.23 16.72 14.06
CA VAL A 30 9.28 17.26 13.09
C VAL A 30 7.86 17.21 13.67
N GLN A 31 7.12 18.31 13.61
CA GLN A 31 5.68 18.30 13.84
C GLN A 31 4.95 17.83 12.58
N LEU A 32 3.76 17.26 12.75
CA LEU A 32 3.01 16.70 11.61
C LEU A 32 2.66 17.79 10.58
N GLU A 33 2.30 18.97 11.06
CA GLU A 33 1.93 20.12 10.26
C GLU A 33 3.11 20.62 9.39
N ASP A 34 4.33 20.49 9.93
CA ASP A 34 5.57 20.97 9.32
C ASP A 34 6.29 19.87 8.51
N ALA A 35 5.67 18.72 8.35
CA ALA A 35 6.29 17.62 7.61
C ALA A 35 6.53 18.00 6.15
N PRO A 36 7.78 17.95 5.67
CA PRO A 36 8.12 18.41 4.32
C PRO A 36 7.54 17.52 3.23
N ARG A 37 7.32 16.25 3.51
CA ARG A 37 6.73 15.26 2.60
C ARG A 37 5.90 14.25 3.38
N ARG A 38 4.82 13.79 2.76
CA ARG A 38 3.88 12.82 3.32
C ARG A 38 3.82 11.57 2.46
N ALA A 39 3.76 10.42 3.13
CA ALA A 39 3.59 9.12 2.49
C ALA A 39 2.40 8.39 3.11
N VAL A 40 1.56 7.78 2.28
CA VAL A 40 0.52 6.84 2.72
C VAL A 40 0.96 5.43 2.37
N VAL A 41 0.89 4.51 3.34
CA VAL A 41 1.34 3.12 3.20
C VAL A 41 0.16 2.18 3.45
N ALA A 42 -0.28 1.49 2.41
CA ALA A 42 -1.39 0.54 2.41
C ALA A 42 -0.88 -0.91 2.54
N HIS A 43 -1.52 -1.70 3.40
CA HIS A 43 -1.13 -3.09 3.68
C HIS A 43 -1.77 -4.09 2.71
N CYS A 44 -1.36 -5.37 2.83
CA CYS A 44 -1.86 -6.48 2.03
C CYS A 44 -3.28 -6.94 2.44
N PHE A 45 -3.88 -7.85 1.65
CA PHE A 45 -5.28 -8.26 1.63
C PHE A 45 -5.91 -8.50 3.01
N THR A 46 -5.33 -9.34 3.86
CA THR A 46 -5.87 -9.67 5.20
C THR A 46 -4.96 -9.22 6.33
N CYS A 47 -4.06 -8.30 6.03
CA CYS A 47 -3.10 -7.77 6.98
C CYS A 47 -3.70 -6.63 7.84
N THR A 48 -2.82 -5.98 8.57
CA THR A 48 -3.12 -4.76 9.31
C THR A 48 -1.96 -3.78 9.18
N ARG A 49 -2.17 -2.51 9.59
CA ARG A 49 -1.11 -1.49 9.69
C ARG A 49 0.08 -1.93 10.55
N SER A 50 -0.12 -2.97 11.39
CA SER A 50 0.92 -3.53 12.27
C SER A 50 1.72 -4.66 11.61
N ALA A 51 1.39 -5.07 10.38
CA ALA A 51 2.17 -6.06 9.64
C ALA A 51 3.65 -5.63 9.56
N ILE A 52 4.55 -6.61 9.75
CA ILE A 52 5.99 -6.35 9.90
C ILE A 52 6.56 -5.58 8.70
N GLY A 53 6.22 -6.00 7.47
CA GLY A 53 6.67 -5.35 6.24
C GLY A 53 6.25 -3.89 6.19
N VAL A 54 4.94 -3.62 6.30
CA VAL A 54 4.35 -2.28 6.26
C VAL A 54 4.91 -1.37 7.37
N THR A 55 4.97 -1.88 8.60
CA THR A 55 5.54 -1.12 9.73
C THR A 55 7.00 -0.72 9.49
N ARG A 56 7.81 -1.62 8.91
CA ARG A 56 9.22 -1.35 8.66
C ARG A 56 9.45 -0.42 7.48
N ILE A 57 8.63 -0.52 6.44
CA ILE A 57 8.62 0.43 5.32
C ILE A 57 8.29 1.83 5.84
N SER A 58 7.16 1.99 6.54
CA SER A 58 6.74 3.28 7.10
C SER A 58 7.81 3.92 7.98
N LYS A 59 8.40 3.13 8.91
CA LYS A 59 9.47 3.62 9.78
C LYS A 59 10.77 3.96 9.03
N ALA A 60 11.08 3.30 7.93
CA ALA A 60 12.23 3.64 7.10
C ALA A 60 12.00 4.96 6.35
N LEU A 61 10.82 5.17 5.81
CA LEU A 61 10.40 6.45 5.21
C LEU A 61 10.45 7.58 6.24
N ALA A 62 9.98 7.35 7.47
CA ALA A 62 10.07 8.34 8.54
C ALA A 62 11.53 8.71 8.87
N ARG A 63 12.46 7.73 8.91
CA ARG A 63 13.91 8.01 9.08
C ARG A 63 14.49 8.82 7.93
N ALA A 64 13.93 8.66 6.72
CA ALA A 64 14.31 9.43 5.54
C ALA A 64 13.72 10.87 5.54
N GLY A 65 12.80 11.17 6.46
CA GLY A 65 12.27 12.52 6.65
C GLY A 65 10.79 12.69 6.29
N TYR A 66 10.11 11.62 5.89
CA TYR A 66 8.67 11.66 5.63
C TYR A 66 7.86 11.66 6.93
N ALA A 67 6.69 12.29 6.92
CA ALA A 67 5.59 11.81 7.74
C ALA A 67 4.95 10.64 6.97
N SER A 68 4.90 9.46 7.58
CA SER A 68 4.41 8.24 6.92
C SER A 68 3.20 7.68 7.67
N LEU A 69 2.03 7.74 7.03
CA LEU A 69 0.77 7.21 7.54
C LEU A 69 0.58 5.78 7.03
N ARG A 70 0.45 4.84 7.94
CA ARG A 70 -0.06 3.49 7.68
C ARG A 70 -1.39 3.32 8.41
N PHE A 71 -2.36 2.67 7.80
CA PHE A 71 -3.71 2.53 8.34
C PHE A 71 -4.23 1.11 8.13
N ASP A 72 -5.25 0.71 8.88
CA ASP A 72 -6.01 -0.51 8.63
C ASP A 72 -7.14 -0.21 7.66
N PHE A 73 -7.27 -0.99 6.60
CA PHE A 73 -8.46 -0.94 5.74
C PHE A 73 -9.73 -1.23 6.55
N ALA A 74 -10.86 -0.75 6.07
CA ALA A 74 -12.17 -1.02 6.67
C ALA A 74 -12.39 -2.54 6.89
N GLY A 75 -12.97 -2.87 8.03
CA GLY A 75 -13.21 -4.26 8.43
C GLY A 75 -11.98 -5.03 8.92
N LEU A 76 -10.78 -4.42 8.91
CA LEU A 76 -9.53 -5.04 9.35
C LEU A 76 -8.91 -4.28 10.53
N GLY A 77 -8.06 -4.97 11.28
CA GLY A 77 -7.34 -4.39 12.41
C GLY A 77 -8.25 -3.77 13.46
N ASP A 78 -8.03 -2.48 13.73
CA ASP A 78 -8.83 -1.66 14.66
C ASP A 78 -9.77 -0.70 13.90
N SER A 79 -9.86 -0.80 12.56
CA SER A 79 -10.79 -0.02 11.75
C SER A 79 -12.22 -0.52 11.89
N GLY A 80 -13.18 0.41 11.73
CA GLY A 80 -14.60 0.11 11.66
C GLY A 80 -14.99 -0.62 10.38
N GLY A 81 -16.27 -1.04 10.30
CA GLY A 81 -16.81 -1.82 9.20
C GLY A 81 -16.68 -3.33 9.41
N LYS A 82 -17.14 -4.10 8.42
CA LYS A 82 -17.01 -5.55 8.42
C LYS A 82 -16.27 -5.97 7.15
N PHE A 83 -15.29 -6.84 7.27
CA PHE A 83 -14.48 -7.29 6.15
C PHE A 83 -15.31 -7.91 5.02
N GLU A 84 -16.36 -8.65 5.36
CA GLU A 84 -17.30 -9.25 4.40
C GLU A 84 -18.11 -8.24 3.56
N GLU A 85 -18.18 -6.98 4.03
CA GLU A 85 -18.86 -5.88 3.34
C GLU A 85 -17.89 -5.03 2.48
N THR A 86 -16.59 -5.32 2.53
CA THR A 86 -15.56 -4.55 1.80
C THR A 86 -15.38 -5.05 0.37
N THR A 87 -14.91 -4.17 -0.49
CA THR A 87 -14.60 -4.42 -1.90
C THR A 87 -13.28 -3.75 -2.26
N LEU A 88 -12.78 -3.95 -3.48
CA LEU A 88 -11.64 -3.17 -3.97
C LEU A 88 -11.97 -1.67 -4.01
N GLY A 89 -13.21 -1.32 -4.39
CA GLY A 89 -13.69 0.07 -4.39
C GLY A 89 -13.67 0.69 -2.99
N THR A 90 -14.04 -0.05 -1.94
CA THR A 90 -13.91 0.46 -0.55
C THR A 90 -12.44 0.66 -0.17
N ASN A 91 -11.54 -0.24 -0.57
CA ASN A 91 -10.10 -0.07 -0.31
C ASN A 91 -9.52 1.17 -1.02
N VAL A 92 -9.96 1.45 -2.25
CA VAL A 92 -9.60 2.68 -2.97
C VAL A 92 -10.11 3.92 -2.23
N SER A 93 -11.36 3.89 -1.76
CA SER A 93 -11.96 4.98 -0.97
C SER A 93 -11.23 5.20 0.35
N ASP A 94 -10.78 4.13 1.02
CA ASP A 94 -10.01 4.21 2.26
C ASP A 94 -8.62 4.87 2.04
N VAL A 95 -7.94 4.57 0.92
CA VAL A 95 -6.69 5.24 0.54
C VAL A 95 -6.92 6.74 0.33
N ARG A 96 -8.01 7.11 -0.37
CA ARG A 96 -8.38 8.52 -0.61
C ARG A 96 -8.66 9.23 0.71
N ALA A 97 -9.48 8.64 1.58
CA ALA A 97 -9.78 9.19 2.91
C ALA A 97 -8.51 9.37 3.75
N ALA A 98 -7.59 8.40 3.70
CA ALA A 98 -6.31 8.49 4.40
C ALA A 98 -5.43 9.63 3.85
N ALA A 99 -5.34 9.79 2.54
CA ALA A 99 -4.58 10.87 1.91
C ALA A 99 -5.21 12.24 2.20
N GLU A 100 -6.52 12.37 2.10
CA GLU A 100 -7.25 13.62 2.39
C GLU A 100 -7.09 14.04 3.85
N TRP A 101 -7.35 13.10 4.79
CA TRP A 101 -7.16 13.36 6.23
C TRP A 101 -5.73 13.80 6.55
N PHE A 102 -4.75 13.26 5.83
CA PHE A 102 -3.33 13.55 6.01
C PHE A 102 -2.93 14.91 5.42
N GLY A 103 -3.83 15.61 4.72
CA GLY A 103 -3.57 16.86 4.05
C GLY A 103 -2.80 16.71 2.73
N GLY A 104 -2.94 15.56 2.10
CA GLY A 104 -2.25 15.14 0.88
C GLY A 104 -1.18 14.07 1.12
N ALA A 105 -0.69 13.46 0.04
CA ALA A 105 0.41 12.51 0.07
C ALA A 105 1.16 12.57 -1.26
N GLU A 106 2.42 12.96 -1.22
CA GLU A 106 3.29 12.96 -2.41
C GLU A 106 3.72 11.54 -2.80
N LEU A 107 3.71 10.62 -1.84
CA LEU A 107 4.10 9.22 -2.04
C LEU A 107 3.00 8.27 -1.57
N LEU A 108 2.50 7.45 -2.49
CA LEU A 108 1.62 6.32 -2.17
C LEU A 108 2.42 5.02 -2.26
N VAL A 109 2.41 4.22 -1.21
CA VAL A 109 3.06 2.90 -1.17
C VAL A 109 2.03 1.84 -0.87
N GLY A 110 1.93 0.83 -1.71
CA GLY A 110 1.00 -0.28 -1.49
C GLY A 110 1.67 -1.65 -1.55
N HIS A 111 1.32 -2.50 -0.60
CA HIS A 111 1.79 -3.88 -0.54
C HIS A 111 0.68 -4.84 -0.99
N SER A 112 0.99 -5.74 -1.91
CA SER A 112 0.04 -6.74 -2.43
C SER A 112 -1.25 -6.06 -2.96
N LEU A 113 -2.45 -6.47 -2.57
CA LEU A 113 -3.71 -5.83 -2.99
C LEU A 113 -3.79 -4.35 -2.58
N GLY A 114 -3.11 -3.95 -1.50
CA GLY A 114 -2.96 -2.53 -1.16
C GLY A 114 -2.22 -1.73 -2.24
N GLY A 115 -1.36 -2.37 -3.03
CA GLY A 115 -0.72 -1.77 -4.19
C GLY A 115 -1.72 -1.44 -5.30
N THR A 116 -2.66 -2.33 -5.58
CA THR A 116 -3.75 -2.06 -6.52
C THR A 116 -4.64 -0.91 -6.02
N ALA A 117 -4.95 -0.89 -4.72
CA ALA A 117 -5.75 0.19 -4.13
C ALA A 117 -5.07 1.56 -4.28
N VAL A 118 -3.77 1.69 -3.99
CA VAL A 118 -3.07 2.97 -4.14
C VAL A 118 -2.92 3.39 -5.61
N GLN A 119 -2.73 2.45 -6.53
CA GLN A 119 -2.69 2.74 -7.96
C GLN A 119 -4.04 3.30 -8.46
N ARG A 120 -5.15 2.66 -8.08
CA ARG A 120 -6.49 3.10 -8.48
C ARG A 120 -6.94 4.39 -7.80
N ALA A 121 -6.45 4.68 -6.60
CA ALA A 121 -6.72 5.94 -5.90
C ALA A 121 -5.89 7.12 -6.43
N ALA A 122 -4.82 6.87 -7.17
CA ALA A 122 -3.83 7.88 -7.51
C ALA A 122 -4.40 9.09 -8.26
N ALA A 123 -5.34 8.87 -9.18
CA ALA A 123 -5.97 9.97 -9.94
C ALA A 123 -6.76 10.94 -9.05
N ASP A 124 -7.22 10.47 -7.89
CA ASP A 124 -8.04 11.24 -6.94
C ASP A 124 -7.19 11.91 -5.83
N VAL A 125 -5.89 11.63 -5.78
CA VAL A 125 -4.96 12.24 -4.81
C VAL A 125 -4.12 13.31 -5.52
N ALA A 126 -4.61 14.53 -5.53
CA ALA A 126 -4.05 15.63 -6.32
C ALA A 126 -2.57 15.94 -6.01
N SER A 127 -2.07 15.58 -4.83
CA SER A 127 -0.69 15.81 -4.41
C SER A 127 0.27 14.67 -4.78
N VAL A 128 -0.22 13.56 -5.36
CA VAL A 128 0.62 12.39 -5.62
C VAL A 128 1.65 12.69 -6.71
N GLU A 129 2.91 12.39 -6.40
CA GLU A 129 4.05 12.49 -7.33
C GLU A 129 4.63 11.11 -7.64
N SER A 130 4.45 10.17 -6.71
CA SER A 130 5.05 8.84 -6.78
C SER A 130 4.11 7.76 -6.26
N ILE A 131 4.07 6.64 -6.99
CA ILE A 131 3.33 5.43 -6.63
C ILE A 131 4.33 4.28 -6.55
N VAL A 132 4.37 3.59 -5.42
CA VAL A 132 5.23 2.41 -5.23
C VAL A 132 4.38 1.20 -4.93
N THR A 133 4.59 0.13 -5.69
CA THR A 133 3.96 -1.16 -5.46
C THR A 133 4.98 -2.20 -5.02
N VAL A 134 4.61 -3.04 -4.06
CA VAL A 134 5.45 -4.11 -3.52
C VAL A 134 4.69 -5.43 -3.56
N GLY A 135 5.13 -6.39 -4.36
CA GLY A 135 4.48 -7.69 -4.50
C GLY A 135 3.01 -7.60 -4.91
N THR A 136 2.67 -6.65 -5.78
CA THR A 136 1.30 -6.30 -6.14
C THR A 136 0.82 -7.10 -7.34
N PRO A 137 -0.40 -7.69 -7.30
CA PRO A 137 -1.00 -8.33 -8.46
C PRO A 137 -1.44 -7.27 -9.50
N PHE A 138 -1.36 -7.63 -10.77
CA PHE A 138 -1.78 -6.79 -11.88
C PHE A 138 -3.05 -7.34 -12.54
N GLU A 139 -3.12 -8.66 -12.76
CA GLU A 139 -4.29 -9.36 -13.27
C GLU A 139 -5.15 -9.89 -12.11
N LEU A 140 -6.15 -9.07 -11.72
CA LEU A 140 -6.94 -9.32 -10.51
C LEU A 140 -7.87 -10.54 -10.60
N GLN A 141 -8.22 -11.00 -11.79
CA GLN A 141 -9.02 -12.20 -12.01
C GLN A 141 -8.31 -13.45 -11.42
N GLU A 142 -7.00 -13.52 -11.54
CA GLU A 142 -6.23 -14.62 -10.92
C GLU A 142 -6.19 -14.49 -9.40
N THR A 143 -6.14 -13.27 -8.89
CA THR A 143 -6.25 -12.99 -7.45
C THR A 143 -7.62 -13.43 -6.92
N ALA A 144 -8.72 -13.14 -7.64
CA ALA A 144 -10.07 -13.56 -7.26
C ALA A 144 -10.17 -15.08 -7.10
N LYS A 145 -9.64 -15.86 -8.04
CA LYS A 145 -9.64 -17.33 -8.01
C LYS A 145 -8.89 -17.89 -6.81
N ARG A 146 -7.79 -17.24 -6.42
CA ARG A 146 -6.90 -17.67 -5.34
C ARG A 146 -7.20 -17.04 -3.98
N ALA A 147 -8.11 -16.06 -3.91
CA ALA A 147 -8.40 -15.33 -2.68
C ALA A 147 -8.75 -16.23 -1.48
N PRO A 148 -9.59 -17.30 -1.62
CA PRO A 148 -9.86 -18.21 -0.51
C PRO A 148 -8.60 -18.96 -0.02
N GLU A 149 -7.72 -19.39 -0.94
CA GLU A 149 -6.44 -20.03 -0.60
C GLU A 149 -5.51 -19.07 0.10
N ILE A 150 -5.37 -17.84 -0.42
CA ILE A 150 -4.54 -16.78 0.15
C ILE A 150 -5.02 -16.45 1.57
N MET A 151 -6.32 -16.34 1.78
CA MET A 151 -6.88 -16.13 3.11
C MET A 151 -6.43 -17.22 4.09
N GLN A 152 -6.58 -18.48 3.74
CA GLN A 152 -6.16 -19.62 4.59
C GLN A 152 -4.68 -19.58 4.92
N MET A 153 -3.82 -19.13 4.00
CA MET A 153 -2.37 -19.03 4.23
C MET A 153 -2.02 -17.97 5.29
N PHE A 154 -2.81 -16.90 5.41
CA PHE A 154 -2.47 -15.75 6.25
C PHE A 154 -3.38 -15.55 7.45
N GLU A 155 -4.45 -16.31 7.56
CA GLU A 155 -5.38 -16.29 8.68
C GLU A 155 -4.72 -16.84 9.96
N ARG A 156 -4.16 -15.96 10.75
CA ARG A 156 -3.42 -16.35 11.95
C ARG A 156 -4.21 -16.17 13.24
N GLN A 157 -5.48 -15.80 13.30
CA GLN A 157 -6.21 -15.66 14.58
C GLN A 157 -7.60 -14.98 14.49
N ARG A 158 -8.13 -14.66 13.32
CA ARG A 158 -9.50 -14.14 13.19
C ARG A 158 -10.26 -14.95 12.15
N GLU A 159 -11.48 -15.34 12.48
CA GLU A 159 -12.44 -15.81 11.47
C GLU A 159 -12.87 -14.58 10.64
N LEU A 160 -12.19 -14.35 9.53
CA LEU A 160 -12.59 -13.37 8.53
C LEU A 160 -13.50 -14.06 7.52
N SER A 161 -14.67 -13.50 7.28
CA SER A 161 -15.55 -13.96 6.19
C SER A 161 -15.24 -13.17 4.92
N LEU A 162 -14.97 -13.89 3.84
CA LEU A 162 -14.73 -13.28 2.54
C LEU A 162 -16.06 -12.91 1.86
N GLY A 163 -16.26 -11.63 1.59
CA GLY A 163 -17.46 -11.12 0.94
C GLY A 163 -17.53 -11.50 -0.54
N GLN A 164 -18.70 -11.94 -1.02
CA GLN A 164 -18.90 -12.25 -2.43
C GLN A 164 -18.70 -11.02 -3.32
N ALA A 165 -19.08 -9.82 -2.84
CA ALA A 165 -18.93 -8.57 -3.57
C ALA A 165 -17.46 -8.27 -3.93
N LEU A 166 -16.52 -8.57 -3.02
CA LEU A 166 -15.08 -8.41 -3.31
C LEU A 166 -14.63 -9.40 -4.38
N LEU A 167 -15.04 -10.66 -4.30
CA LEU A 167 -14.70 -11.67 -5.31
C LEU A 167 -15.21 -11.31 -6.68
N ASP A 168 -16.46 -10.86 -6.76
CA ASP A 168 -17.10 -10.45 -8.01
C ASP A 168 -16.39 -9.23 -8.62
N GLU A 169 -16.02 -8.25 -7.79
CA GLU A 169 -15.30 -7.07 -8.25
C GLU A 169 -13.88 -7.41 -8.73
N LEU A 170 -13.14 -8.25 -8.00
CA LEU A 170 -11.82 -8.70 -8.44
C LEU A 170 -11.90 -9.54 -9.73
N ALA A 171 -12.93 -10.39 -9.87
CA ALA A 171 -13.13 -11.20 -11.07
C ALA A 171 -13.51 -10.37 -12.30
N ALA A 172 -14.23 -9.26 -12.09
CA ALA A 172 -14.65 -8.34 -13.16
C ALA A 172 -13.60 -7.24 -13.45
N ALA A 173 -12.58 -7.10 -12.60
CA ALA A 173 -11.63 -6.01 -12.70
C ALA A 173 -10.76 -6.12 -13.96
N ASP A 174 -10.54 -4.98 -14.64
CA ASP A 174 -9.62 -4.86 -15.76
C ASP A 174 -8.35 -4.14 -15.32
N SER A 175 -7.19 -4.66 -15.69
CA SER A 175 -5.90 -4.00 -15.46
C SER A 175 -5.79 -2.66 -16.19
N ALA A 176 -6.54 -2.48 -17.29
CA ALA A 176 -6.64 -1.21 -18.00
C ALA A 176 -7.17 -0.07 -17.12
N ASP A 177 -8.07 -0.34 -16.16
CA ASP A 177 -8.56 0.67 -15.21
C ASP A 177 -7.42 1.17 -14.30
N THR A 178 -6.56 0.25 -13.87
CA THR A 178 -5.38 0.58 -13.07
C THR A 178 -4.39 1.44 -13.87
N VAL A 179 -4.15 1.06 -15.13
CA VAL A 179 -3.29 1.84 -16.04
C VAL A 179 -3.87 3.24 -16.28
N ALA A 180 -5.18 3.34 -16.48
CA ALA A 180 -5.86 4.62 -16.69
C ALA A 180 -5.74 5.54 -15.46
N ALA A 181 -5.96 5.01 -14.25
CA ALA A 181 -5.84 5.78 -13.01
C ALA A 181 -4.41 6.28 -12.77
N VAL A 182 -3.40 5.42 -12.96
CA VAL A 182 -1.99 5.82 -12.84
C VAL A 182 -1.62 6.84 -13.90
N SER A 183 -2.08 6.68 -15.14
CA SER A 183 -1.80 7.63 -16.22
C SER A 183 -2.43 9.00 -15.96
N ALA A 184 -3.65 9.02 -15.39
CA ALA A 184 -4.36 10.26 -15.07
C ALA A 184 -3.73 11.04 -13.90
N SER A 185 -3.03 10.36 -13.00
CA SER A 185 -2.34 11.00 -11.86
C SER A 185 -1.04 11.72 -12.26
N ASP A 186 -0.50 11.43 -13.45
CA ASP A 186 0.82 11.89 -13.91
C ASP A 186 2.01 11.49 -12.99
N ALA A 187 1.78 10.67 -11.99
CA ALA A 187 2.79 10.20 -11.05
C ALA A 187 3.78 9.21 -11.70
N THR A 188 5.00 9.19 -11.20
CA THR A 188 5.99 8.17 -11.58
C THR A 188 5.79 6.92 -10.73
N SER A 189 5.91 5.75 -11.34
CA SER A 189 5.72 4.47 -10.67
C SER A 189 7.06 3.77 -10.38
N LEU A 190 7.15 3.11 -9.21
CA LEU A 190 8.19 2.15 -8.88
C LEU A 190 7.54 0.80 -8.58
N VAL A 191 7.88 -0.22 -9.37
CA VAL A 191 7.41 -1.59 -9.17
C VAL A 191 8.51 -2.40 -8.48
N LEU A 192 8.23 -2.85 -7.26
CA LEU A 192 9.11 -3.68 -6.45
C LEU A 192 8.53 -5.08 -6.32
N HIS A 193 9.26 -6.11 -6.71
CA HIS A 193 8.76 -7.48 -6.62
C HIS A 193 9.89 -8.48 -6.44
N SER A 194 9.61 -9.53 -5.69
CA SER A 194 10.55 -10.64 -5.50
C SER A 194 10.32 -11.73 -6.55
N PRO A 195 11.37 -12.24 -7.20
CA PRO A 195 11.25 -13.45 -8.02
C PRO A 195 10.90 -14.68 -7.19
N ASP A 196 11.12 -14.62 -5.86
CA ASP A 196 10.86 -15.72 -4.91
C ASP A 196 9.47 -15.59 -4.25
N ASP A 197 8.62 -14.65 -4.71
CA ASP A 197 7.26 -14.49 -4.22
C ASP A 197 6.36 -15.67 -4.64
N LEU A 198 5.92 -16.44 -3.65
CA LEU A 198 5.08 -17.62 -3.86
C LEU A 198 3.58 -17.29 -3.89
N VAL A 199 3.20 -16.05 -3.58
CA VAL A 199 1.79 -15.60 -3.54
C VAL A 199 1.41 -14.90 -4.83
N VAL A 200 2.18 -13.90 -5.21
CA VAL A 200 1.99 -13.16 -6.46
C VAL A 200 3.19 -13.43 -7.37
N PRO A 201 2.99 -14.10 -8.51
CA PRO A 201 4.09 -14.40 -9.43
C PRO A 201 4.78 -13.14 -9.96
N VAL A 202 6.09 -13.15 -10.11
CA VAL A 202 6.87 -12.03 -10.64
C VAL A 202 6.45 -11.60 -12.05
N ALA A 203 5.80 -12.49 -12.80
CA ALA A 203 5.21 -12.19 -14.11
C ALA A 203 4.19 -11.03 -14.04
N GLU A 204 3.44 -10.92 -12.94
CA GLU A 204 2.50 -9.83 -12.67
C GLU A 204 3.22 -8.46 -12.67
N ALA A 205 4.36 -8.38 -12.03
CA ALA A 205 5.16 -7.16 -11.98
C ALA A 205 5.77 -6.81 -13.35
N HIS A 206 6.17 -7.80 -14.14
CA HIS A 206 6.64 -7.56 -15.51
C HIS A 206 5.52 -7.06 -16.42
N ALA A 207 4.31 -7.61 -16.30
CA ALA A 207 3.13 -7.13 -17.02
C ALA A 207 2.79 -5.69 -16.59
N MET A 208 2.73 -5.41 -15.30
CA MET A 208 2.49 -4.09 -14.74
C MET A 208 3.50 -3.06 -15.25
N ARG A 209 4.81 -3.35 -15.16
CA ARG A 209 5.86 -2.47 -15.64
C ARG A 209 5.72 -2.14 -17.14
N THR A 210 5.34 -3.14 -17.94
CA THR A 210 5.17 -2.96 -19.38
C THR A 210 3.96 -2.09 -19.71
N ALA A 211 2.89 -2.19 -18.94
CA ALA A 211 1.64 -1.47 -19.17
C ALA A 211 1.66 -0.04 -18.61
N LEU A 212 2.37 0.20 -17.51
CA LEU A 212 2.41 1.50 -16.86
C LEU A 212 3.37 2.48 -17.56
N PRO A 213 2.95 3.74 -17.79
CA PRO A 213 3.85 4.76 -18.23
C PRO A 213 4.87 5.10 -17.14
N ARG A 214 6.13 5.35 -17.52
CA ARG A 214 7.17 5.82 -16.59
C ARG A 214 7.33 4.95 -15.33
N ALA A 215 7.33 3.62 -15.49
CA ALA A 215 7.51 2.68 -14.41
C ALA A 215 8.96 2.20 -14.30
N ASP A 216 9.62 2.52 -13.19
CA ASP A 216 10.87 1.90 -12.79
C ASP A 216 10.61 0.52 -12.17
N TRP A 217 11.62 -0.34 -12.23
CA TRP A 217 11.57 -1.70 -11.71
C TRP A 217 12.79 -2.02 -10.87
N VAL A 218 12.56 -2.65 -9.72
CA VAL A 218 13.63 -3.25 -8.91
C VAL A 218 13.22 -4.63 -8.40
N SER A 219 14.08 -5.62 -8.62
CA SER A 219 13.94 -6.96 -8.09
C SER A 219 14.30 -7.03 -6.61
N LEU A 220 13.46 -7.69 -5.82
CA LEU A 220 13.63 -7.91 -4.39
C LEU A 220 14.13 -9.35 -4.12
N GLU A 221 15.31 -9.68 -4.63
CA GLU A 221 15.91 -11.00 -4.50
C GLU A 221 15.89 -11.53 -3.06
N GLY A 222 15.43 -12.77 -2.88
CA GLY A 222 15.42 -13.48 -1.61
C GLY A 222 14.41 -12.97 -0.59
N MET A 223 13.40 -12.17 -0.99
CA MET A 223 12.36 -11.68 -0.10
C MET A 223 11.07 -12.49 -0.26
N ASP A 224 10.44 -12.83 0.86
CA ASP A 224 9.09 -13.42 0.86
C ASP A 224 8.01 -12.38 0.62
N HIS A 225 6.81 -12.84 0.22
CA HIS A 225 5.67 -11.95 -0.08
C HIS A 225 5.35 -10.97 1.05
N LEU A 226 5.39 -11.41 2.30
CA LEU A 226 5.01 -10.59 3.47
C LEU A 226 6.16 -9.77 4.05
N LEU A 227 7.37 -9.85 3.47
CA LEU A 227 8.58 -9.17 3.94
C LEU A 227 8.88 -9.51 5.41
N GLN A 228 8.64 -10.76 5.83
CA GLN A 228 8.81 -11.20 7.22
C GLN A 228 10.27 -11.45 7.59
N GLN A 229 11.12 -11.73 6.63
CA GLN A 229 12.54 -11.95 6.86
C GLN A 229 13.19 -10.72 7.51
N ARG A 230 14.18 -10.99 8.34
CA ARG A 230 14.87 -9.92 9.08
C ARG A 230 15.45 -8.86 8.15
N GLY A 231 14.96 -7.64 8.28
CA GLY A 231 15.46 -6.49 7.52
C GLY A 231 14.78 -6.24 6.19
N SER A 232 13.98 -7.17 5.63
CA SER A 232 13.33 -7.02 4.32
C SER A 232 12.51 -5.73 4.21
N GLY A 233 11.53 -5.52 5.08
CA GLY A 233 10.70 -4.32 5.02
C GLY A 233 11.49 -3.03 5.24
N GLN A 234 12.55 -3.05 6.06
CA GLN A 234 13.43 -1.88 6.22
C GLN A 234 14.19 -1.58 4.93
N ARG A 235 14.78 -2.59 4.30
CA ARG A 235 15.51 -2.44 3.01
C ARG A 235 14.60 -1.92 1.91
N VAL A 236 13.35 -2.42 1.83
CA VAL A 236 12.35 -1.92 0.88
C VAL A 236 12.08 -0.42 1.13
N GLY A 237 11.83 -0.01 2.37
CA GLY A 237 11.60 1.39 2.68
C GLY A 237 12.81 2.30 2.41
N GLU A 238 14.03 1.82 2.70
CA GLU A 238 15.28 2.53 2.37
C GLU A 238 15.48 2.67 0.85
N LEU A 239 15.12 1.63 0.08
CA LEU A 239 15.18 1.64 -1.38
C LEU A 239 14.18 2.65 -1.96
N ILE A 240 12.94 2.68 -1.46
CA ILE A 240 11.94 3.67 -1.85
C ILE A 240 12.45 5.08 -1.59
N ALA A 241 12.97 5.34 -0.39
CA ALA A 241 13.49 6.65 -0.03
C ALA A 241 14.70 7.07 -0.89
N ALA A 242 15.56 6.12 -1.26
CA ALA A 242 16.71 6.38 -2.14
C ALA A 242 16.24 6.71 -3.58
N TRP A 243 15.28 5.95 -4.11
CA TRP A 243 14.69 6.21 -5.42
C TRP A 243 14.02 7.59 -5.49
N GLU A 244 13.23 7.95 -4.49
CA GLU A 244 12.65 9.29 -4.35
C GLU A 244 13.73 10.38 -4.33
N GLY A 245 14.80 10.19 -3.56
CA GLY A 245 15.90 11.14 -3.46
C GLY A 245 16.68 11.35 -4.77
N LEU A 246 16.63 10.40 -5.72
CA LEU A 246 17.21 10.55 -7.05
C LEU A 246 16.32 11.37 -8.00
N ARG A 247 15.00 11.29 -7.82
CA ARG A 247 14.02 11.98 -8.66
C ARG A 247 13.86 13.47 -8.30
N LEU A 248 14.15 13.83 -7.07
CA LEU A 248 14.00 15.20 -6.55
C LEU A 248 15.24 16.07 -6.79
N LYS A 249 16.25 15.54 -7.48
CA LYS A 249 17.46 16.29 -7.86
C LYS A 249 17.37 16.79 -9.30
#